data_004f2f9f044e80d872d0b4fd21733956
#
_entry.id   004f2f9f044e80d872d0b4fd21733956
#
_cell.length_a   1.000
_cell.length_b   1.000
_cell.length_c   1.000
_cell.angle_alpha   90.00
_cell.angle_beta   90.00
_cell.angle_gamma   90.00
#
_symmetry.space_group_name_H-M   'P 1'
#
loop_
_entity.id
_entity.type
_entity.pdbx_description
1 polymer ?
#
loop_
_entity_poly.entity_id
_entity_poly.type
_entity_poly.pdbx_seq_one_letter_code
_entity_poly.pdbx_strand_id
1 'polypeptide(L)'
;MNKDEVISEIRKRFSEAYDAEEDNYTKAIEDLEFLDGNQWPDDIKKQREVDGRPCLVLNKIATYADQIIGDVRMNAPSIKVKGVDSGADPKTAEIMTGLIRNIEVQSNADIAYDTAGESCVNCGIGAFRIVTEYSDDDTFNQDIKIKRVKNPFTIYWDPAATEWDKSDARYCFVTEKISLDEFKRQYPDAGLSPFPDSRDNDPNWGDDKNIRIVEYFRKVPIERKLYLIQNEDGQKTVATSRPNDPSWKVMQERETEGYKIEWYKANQSEILEGPTEIPGRYIPVVMVYGKELNIEGRTVYRGIIRNAKDSQRLYNYSRSTGAEIVSLAPKAPWVVTKNMISNYQVIWDNAHKRSYPYLPYDADTANPQLMPKRSDPIVMNTGIQAEIAAADQELRDTTGLQQANLGMKSNEKSGRAILARQKEGDVANFPFYDNLARAIRHAGRILVDLIPKIYDTPRVVRILGEGDQEDMIPINQPFPQQLPNGNVIQAIFDLTMGKYDVVVTVGPSYTTQREEASAAMMDFMQAAPQMAPLMADILAKNLDWPGAKEIETRMKAMLPPQLQAAIGGGNGPPQPQQPDPAMLLEMRDRASKVQNQDILNEQEFHKLRRLKEGKPMEPKEPKEKKDAD
;
A
#
# COMPACT_ATOMS: atom_id res chain seq x y z
N MET A 1 38.86 7.75 -1.24
CA MET A 1 38.44 8.77 -2.23
C MET A 1 38.69 10.16 -1.66
N ASN A 2 39.19 11.09 -2.46
CA ASN A 2 39.30 12.48 -2.05
C ASN A 2 37.91 13.14 -2.01
N LYS A 3 37.70 14.17 -1.17
CA LYS A 3 36.42 14.87 -1.06
C LYS A 3 35.92 15.40 -2.42
N ASP A 4 36.79 15.93 -3.24
CA ASP A 4 36.49 16.46 -4.57
C ASP A 4 36.00 15.37 -5.55
N GLU A 5 36.58 14.18 -5.45
CA GLU A 5 36.13 13.02 -6.25
C GLU A 5 34.73 12.59 -5.88
N VAL A 6 34.39 12.61 -4.57
CA VAL A 6 33.04 12.26 -4.10
C VAL A 6 32.02 13.30 -4.56
N ILE A 7 32.32 14.59 -4.51
CA ILE A 7 31.45 15.66 -4.99
C ILE A 7 31.20 15.52 -6.50
N SER A 8 32.27 15.25 -7.26
CA SER A 8 32.13 15.01 -8.70
C SER A 8 31.26 13.80 -9.01
N GLU A 9 31.41 12.72 -8.23
CA GLU A 9 30.54 11.54 -8.32
C GLU A 9 29.08 11.88 -7.99
N ILE A 10 28.83 12.64 -6.91
CA ILE A 10 27.49 13.07 -6.49
C ILE A 10 26.82 13.86 -7.63
N ARG A 11 27.50 14.87 -8.18
CA ARG A 11 26.95 15.69 -9.28
C ARG A 11 26.56 14.84 -10.50
N LYS A 12 27.48 13.99 -10.95
CA LYS A 12 27.27 13.12 -12.10
C LYS A 12 26.10 12.17 -11.89
N ARG A 13 26.10 11.42 -10.79
CA ARG A 13 25.05 10.45 -10.47
C ARG A 13 23.70 11.10 -10.22
N PHE A 14 23.70 12.30 -9.62
CA PHE A 14 22.47 13.03 -9.40
C PHE A 14 21.83 13.49 -10.71
N SER A 15 22.61 14.03 -11.65
CA SER A 15 22.12 14.39 -12.99
C SER A 15 21.57 13.16 -13.71
N GLU A 16 22.31 12.04 -13.72
CA GLU A 16 21.84 10.79 -14.37
C GLU A 16 20.52 10.28 -13.77
N ALA A 17 20.37 10.34 -12.45
CA ALA A 17 19.15 9.89 -11.76
C ALA A 17 17.98 10.86 -11.94
N TYR A 18 18.26 12.15 -11.96
CA TYR A 18 17.26 13.19 -12.19
C TYR A 18 16.67 13.09 -13.60
N ASP A 19 17.53 13.02 -14.62
CA ASP A 19 17.12 12.93 -16.03
C ASP A 19 16.30 11.65 -16.30
N ALA A 20 16.62 10.56 -15.61
CA ALA A 20 15.90 9.30 -15.76
C ALA A 20 14.46 9.34 -15.20
N GLU A 21 14.23 10.11 -14.12
CA GLU A 21 12.94 10.19 -13.45
C GLU A 21 12.11 11.42 -13.85
N GLU A 22 12.68 12.39 -14.57
CA GLU A 22 12.04 13.67 -14.92
C GLU A 22 10.67 13.49 -15.57
N ASP A 23 10.59 12.60 -16.57
CA ASP A 23 9.35 12.28 -17.27
C ASP A 23 8.28 11.68 -16.35
N ASN A 24 8.68 10.78 -15.43
CA ASN A 24 7.77 10.13 -14.50
C ASN A 24 7.23 11.14 -13.49
N TYR A 25 8.12 11.98 -12.95
CA TYR A 25 7.74 12.97 -11.94
C TYR A 25 6.88 14.09 -12.53
N THR A 26 7.22 14.59 -13.71
CA THR A 26 6.40 15.59 -14.42
C THR A 26 4.98 15.09 -14.62
N LYS A 27 4.83 13.88 -15.16
CA LYS A 27 3.51 13.27 -15.37
C LYS A 27 2.76 12.97 -14.08
N ALA A 28 3.48 12.59 -13.01
CA ALA A 28 2.89 12.35 -11.71
C ALA A 28 2.39 13.64 -11.05
N ILE A 29 3.14 14.73 -11.19
CA ILE A 29 2.72 16.07 -10.73
C ILE A 29 1.48 16.54 -11.49
N GLU A 30 1.45 16.39 -12.81
CA GLU A 30 0.26 16.69 -13.62
C GLU A 30 -0.97 15.87 -13.18
N ASP A 31 -0.78 14.59 -12.76
CA ASP A 31 -1.86 13.76 -12.26
C ASP A 31 -2.41 14.32 -10.93
N LEU A 32 -1.53 14.79 -10.04
CA LEU A 32 -1.94 15.40 -8.77
C LEU A 32 -2.61 16.77 -8.95
N GLU A 33 -2.09 17.61 -9.84
CA GLU A 33 -2.73 18.88 -10.19
C GLU A 33 -4.12 18.68 -10.78
N PHE A 34 -4.28 17.64 -11.61
CA PHE A 34 -5.56 17.27 -12.16
C PHE A 34 -6.53 16.80 -11.07
N LEU A 35 -6.05 16.03 -10.10
CA LEU A 35 -6.83 15.61 -8.94
C LEU A 35 -7.24 16.80 -8.06
N ASP A 36 -6.38 17.79 -7.89
CA ASP A 36 -6.66 19.03 -7.14
C ASP A 36 -7.68 19.95 -7.85
N GLY A 37 -8.02 19.67 -9.10
CA GLY A 37 -9.07 20.37 -9.84
C GLY A 37 -8.57 21.17 -11.04
N ASN A 38 -7.28 21.13 -11.36
CA ASN A 38 -6.76 21.73 -12.59
C ASN A 38 -7.07 20.81 -13.80
N GLN A 39 -8.37 20.71 -14.15
CA GLN A 39 -8.87 19.73 -15.12
C GLN A 39 -9.10 20.32 -16.53
N TRP A 40 -9.05 21.64 -16.65
CA TRP A 40 -9.21 22.33 -17.93
C TRP A 40 -7.85 22.67 -18.52
N PRO A 41 -7.61 22.38 -19.83
CA PRO A 41 -6.45 22.93 -20.52
C PRO A 41 -6.46 24.46 -20.48
N ASP A 42 -5.32 25.05 -20.18
CA ASP A 42 -5.20 26.52 -19.94
C ASP A 42 -5.66 27.37 -21.09
N ASP A 43 -5.38 26.95 -22.33
CA ASP A 43 -5.79 27.62 -23.56
C ASP A 43 -7.30 27.66 -23.69
N ILE A 44 -7.96 26.52 -23.49
CA ILE A 44 -9.42 26.37 -23.55
C ILE A 44 -10.09 27.16 -22.42
N LYS A 45 -9.54 27.08 -21.21
CA LYS A 45 -10.07 27.80 -20.05
C LYS A 45 -10.05 29.29 -20.29
N LYS A 46 -8.93 29.84 -20.73
CA LYS A 46 -8.77 31.28 -21.06
C LYS A 46 -9.74 31.72 -22.16
N GLN A 47 -9.87 30.93 -23.23
CA GLN A 47 -10.81 31.26 -24.31
C GLN A 47 -12.25 31.28 -23.81
N ARG A 48 -12.69 30.31 -23.04
CA ARG A 48 -14.05 30.26 -22.48
C ARG A 48 -14.32 31.36 -21.48
N GLU A 49 -13.32 31.75 -20.67
CA GLU A 49 -13.43 32.90 -19.76
C GLU A 49 -13.64 34.23 -20.51
N VAL A 50 -12.92 34.43 -21.62
CA VAL A 50 -13.11 35.62 -22.50
C VAL A 50 -14.52 35.65 -23.10
N ASP A 51 -15.02 34.47 -23.48
CA ASP A 51 -16.37 34.31 -24.05
C ASP A 51 -17.48 34.39 -22.98
N GLY A 52 -17.13 34.48 -21.69
CA GLY A 52 -18.09 34.43 -20.58
C GLY A 52 -18.80 33.07 -20.40
N ARG A 53 -18.18 32.00 -20.87
CA ARG A 53 -18.71 30.65 -20.83
C ARG A 53 -18.23 29.91 -19.57
N PRO A 54 -19.08 29.10 -18.90
CA PRO A 54 -18.72 28.42 -17.68
C PRO A 54 -17.67 27.33 -17.92
N CYS A 55 -16.71 27.23 -16.98
CA CYS A 55 -15.74 26.14 -16.86
C CYS A 55 -15.99 25.40 -15.54
N LEU A 56 -16.97 24.50 -15.50
CA LEU A 56 -17.29 23.74 -14.30
C LEU A 56 -16.28 22.61 -14.10
N VAL A 57 -15.85 22.43 -12.87
CA VAL A 57 -15.06 21.28 -12.43
C VAL A 57 -15.89 20.46 -11.45
N LEU A 58 -16.36 19.32 -11.90
CA LEU A 58 -17.12 18.36 -11.11
C LEU A 58 -16.22 17.13 -10.88
N ASN A 59 -15.36 17.24 -9.87
CA ASN A 59 -14.26 16.30 -9.63
C ASN A 59 -14.75 14.95 -9.08
N LYS A 60 -15.21 14.07 -9.95
CA LYS A 60 -15.64 12.70 -9.60
C LYS A 60 -14.46 11.77 -9.34
N ILE A 61 -13.36 12.03 -10.02
CA ILE A 61 -12.17 11.16 -9.91
C ILE A 61 -11.60 11.17 -8.49
N ALA A 62 -11.74 12.28 -7.77
CA ALA A 62 -11.35 12.36 -6.36
C ALA A 62 -12.12 11.36 -5.50
N THR A 63 -13.45 11.28 -5.66
CA THR A 63 -14.28 10.31 -4.94
C THR A 63 -13.87 8.86 -5.24
N TYR A 64 -13.49 8.58 -6.48
CA TYR A 64 -13.04 7.25 -6.88
C TYR A 64 -11.66 6.92 -6.33
N ALA A 65 -10.75 7.91 -6.30
CA ALA A 65 -9.45 7.76 -5.65
C ALA A 65 -9.60 7.49 -4.15
N ASP A 66 -10.45 8.28 -3.47
CA ASP A 66 -10.70 8.14 -2.03
C ASP A 66 -11.27 6.75 -1.68
N GLN A 67 -12.12 6.19 -2.54
CA GLN A 67 -12.63 4.83 -2.34
C GLN A 67 -11.51 3.79 -2.36
N ILE A 68 -10.64 3.84 -3.38
CA ILE A 68 -9.52 2.90 -3.49
C ILE A 68 -8.53 3.08 -2.33
N ILE A 69 -8.25 4.34 -1.96
CA ILE A 69 -7.39 4.64 -0.81
C ILE A 69 -8.00 4.09 0.48
N GLY A 70 -9.32 4.23 0.65
CA GLY A 70 -10.05 3.65 1.77
C GLY A 70 -9.89 2.13 1.84
N ASP A 71 -10.05 1.45 0.72
CA ASP A 71 -9.87 0.00 0.62
C ASP A 71 -8.42 -0.43 0.94
N VAL A 72 -7.41 0.33 0.49
CA VAL A 72 -6.00 0.10 0.82
C VAL A 72 -5.75 0.25 2.32
N ARG A 73 -6.30 1.28 2.96
CA ARG A 73 -6.15 1.53 4.40
C ARG A 73 -6.85 0.48 5.27
N MET A 74 -8.02 0.02 4.85
CA MET A 74 -8.76 -1.02 5.58
C MET A 74 -8.04 -2.37 5.62
N ASN A 75 -7.21 -2.65 4.63
CA ASN A 75 -6.48 -3.88 4.49
C ASN A 75 -4.98 -3.74 4.85
N ALA A 76 -4.67 -3.08 5.95
CA ALA A 76 -3.30 -2.78 6.36
C ALA A 76 -2.45 -4.07 6.49
N PRO A 77 -1.32 -4.18 5.75
CA PRO A 77 -0.44 -5.34 5.83
C PRO A 77 0.30 -5.37 7.18
N SER A 78 0.46 -6.55 7.77
CA SER A 78 1.24 -6.73 8.99
C SER A 78 2.49 -7.57 8.75
N ILE A 79 3.60 -7.17 9.39
CA ILE A 79 4.90 -7.83 9.27
C ILE A 79 4.97 -8.98 10.28
N LYS A 80 5.33 -10.18 9.80
CA LYS A 80 5.65 -11.34 10.65
C LYS A 80 7.02 -11.88 10.28
N VAL A 81 7.85 -12.14 11.28
CA VAL A 81 9.19 -12.72 11.12
C VAL A 81 9.10 -14.23 11.30
N LYS A 82 9.79 -14.98 10.44
CA LYS A 82 9.91 -16.44 10.52
C LYS A 82 11.35 -16.87 10.40
N GLY A 83 11.73 -17.90 11.15
CA GLY A 83 13.05 -18.53 11.00
C GLY A 83 13.15 -19.27 9.67
N VAL A 84 14.32 -19.21 9.05
CA VAL A 84 14.61 -19.84 7.75
C VAL A 84 15.56 -21.01 7.89
N ASP A 85 16.43 -21.03 8.89
CA ASP A 85 17.41 -22.07 9.11
C ASP A 85 17.22 -22.79 10.45
N SER A 86 17.97 -23.87 10.63
CA SER A 86 17.93 -24.69 11.86
C SER A 86 18.53 -23.97 13.09
N GLY A 87 19.22 -22.83 12.88
CA GLY A 87 19.76 -21.99 13.95
C GLY A 87 18.80 -20.90 14.42
N ALA A 88 17.67 -20.72 13.73
CA ALA A 88 16.68 -19.72 14.08
C ALA A 88 15.73 -20.24 15.17
N ASP A 89 15.72 -19.58 16.32
CA ASP A 89 14.79 -19.88 17.41
C ASP A 89 13.41 -19.25 17.11
N PRO A 90 12.30 -20.03 17.19
CA PRO A 90 10.95 -19.51 17.01
C PRO A 90 10.58 -18.38 17.99
N LYS A 91 11.10 -18.42 19.23
CA LYS A 91 10.87 -17.36 20.22
C LYS A 91 11.56 -16.06 19.84
N THR A 92 12.79 -16.15 19.32
CA THR A 92 13.51 -14.98 18.80
C THR A 92 12.77 -14.37 17.60
N ALA A 93 12.18 -15.20 16.71
CA ALA A 93 11.34 -14.71 15.62
C ALA A 93 10.08 -13.98 16.13
N GLU A 94 9.46 -14.47 17.20
CA GLU A 94 8.31 -13.82 17.86
C GLU A 94 8.73 -12.49 18.50
N ILE A 95 9.85 -12.46 19.19
CA ILE A 95 10.42 -11.23 19.77
C ILE A 95 10.72 -10.20 18.68
N MET A 96 11.35 -10.60 17.58
CA MET A 96 11.61 -9.69 16.45
C MET A 96 10.31 -9.16 15.83
N THR A 97 9.28 -9.99 15.72
CA THR A 97 7.95 -9.55 15.27
C THR A 97 7.35 -8.52 16.22
N GLY A 98 7.44 -8.77 17.53
CA GLY A 98 6.96 -7.84 18.56
C GLY A 98 7.74 -6.53 18.62
N LEU A 99 9.06 -6.58 18.38
CA LEU A 99 9.90 -5.39 18.25
C LEU A 99 9.53 -4.55 17.03
N ILE A 100 9.31 -5.18 15.88
CA ILE A 100 8.88 -4.48 14.66
C ILE A 100 7.55 -3.77 14.90
N ARG A 101 6.57 -4.43 15.50
CA ARG A 101 5.30 -3.78 15.88
C ARG A 101 5.49 -2.60 16.82
N ASN A 102 6.37 -2.74 17.82
CA ASN A 102 6.67 -1.62 18.71
C ASN A 102 7.32 -0.44 17.96
N ILE A 103 8.23 -0.71 17.01
CA ILE A 103 8.81 0.31 16.12
C ILE A 103 7.72 0.98 15.28
N GLU A 104 6.81 0.21 14.69
CA GLU A 104 5.68 0.73 13.90
C GLU A 104 4.79 1.66 14.74
N VAL A 105 4.40 1.23 15.93
CA VAL A 105 3.54 2.02 16.84
C VAL A 105 4.25 3.29 17.31
N GLN A 106 5.51 3.19 17.76
CA GLN A 106 6.27 4.36 18.24
C GLN A 106 6.56 5.38 17.12
N SER A 107 6.62 4.91 15.88
CA SER A 107 6.89 5.75 14.72
C SER A 107 5.61 6.34 14.10
N ASN A 108 4.42 5.94 14.54
CA ASN A 108 3.16 6.13 13.81
C ASN A 108 3.32 5.72 12.33
N ALA A 109 3.82 4.51 12.10
CA ALA A 109 4.17 4.00 10.78
C ALA A 109 2.97 3.88 9.84
N ASP A 110 1.77 3.71 10.40
CA ASP A 110 0.49 3.77 9.71
C ASP A 110 0.35 5.04 8.86
N ILE A 111 0.70 6.22 9.42
CA ILE A 111 0.67 7.49 8.68
C ILE A 111 1.67 7.48 7.51
N ALA A 112 2.84 6.86 7.69
CA ALA A 112 3.83 6.76 6.63
C ALA A 112 3.37 5.83 5.51
N TYR A 113 2.81 4.68 5.85
CA TYR A 113 2.26 3.70 4.91
C TYR A 113 1.05 4.26 4.16
N ASP A 114 0.13 4.89 4.87
CA ASP A 114 -1.06 5.53 4.29
C ASP A 114 -0.68 6.62 3.30
N THR A 115 0.26 7.50 3.66
CA THR A 115 0.72 8.57 2.75
C THR A 115 1.38 7.98 1.50
N ALA A 116 2.19 6.94 1.65
CA ALA A 116 2.85 6.29 0.51
C ALA A 116 1.84 5.54 -0.37
N GLY A 117 0.86 4.85 0.23
CA GLY A 117 -0.22 4.18 -0.47
C GLY A 117 -1.12 5.14 -1.24
N GLU A 118 -1.54 6.24 -0.60
CA GLU A 118 -2.33 7.30 -1.22
C GLU A 118 -1.63 7.91 -2.43
N SER A 119 -0.35 8.27 -2.28
CA SER A 119 0.46 8.81 -3.38
C SER A 119 0.63 7.79 -4.51
N CYS A 120 0.84 6.51 -4.17
CA CYS A 120 0.92 5.41 -5.13
C CYS A 120 -0.39 5.25 -5.93
N VAL A 121 -1.55 5.29 -5.28
CA VAL A 121 -2.86 5.20 -5.95
C VAL A 121 -3.07 6.40 -6.86
N ASN A 122 -2.78 7.62 -6.40
CA ASN A 122 -3.06 8.84 -7.14
C ASN A 122 -2.14 9.02 -8.34
N CYS A 123 -0.82 9.03 -8.13
CA CYS A 123 0.16 9.35 -9.17
C CYS A 123 1.09 8.20 -9.55
N GLY A 124 1.00 7.06 -8.86
CA GLY A 124 1.82 5.88 -9.15
C GLY A 124 3.18 5.85 -8.45
N ILE A 125 3.50 6.81 -7.58
CA ILE A 125 4.78 6.91 -6.88
C ILE A 125 4.53 7.34 -5.45
N GLY A 126 4.90 6.50 -4.48
CA GLY A 126 4.86 6.79 -3.07
C GLY A 126 6.17 6.39 -2.40
N ALA A 127 6.44 6.87 -1.20
CA ALA A 127 7.66 6.52 -0.48
C ALA A 127 7.53 6.72 1.03
N PHE A 128 8.33 5.97 1.77
CA PHE A 128 8.63 6.19 3.18
C PHE A 128 10.08 5.79 3.46
N ARG A 129 10.63 6.18 4.61
CA ARG A 129 12.03 5.91 4.94
C ARG A 129 12.18 5.37 6.35
N ILE A 130 13.22 4.59 6.56
CA ILE A 130 13.61 4.08 7.87
C ILE A 130 14.83 4.88 8.33
N VAL A 131 14.80 5.41 9.54
CA VAL A 131 15.89 6.21 10.11
C VAL A 131 16.24 5.69 11.49
N THR A 132 17.46 5.96 11.92
CA THR A 132 17.92 5.72 13.29
C THR A 132 18.11 7.06 13.98
N GLU A 133 17.53 7.20 15.16
CA GLU A 133 17.62 8.42 15.98
C GLU A 133 17.96 8.03 17.41
N TYR A 134 18.56 8.93 18.16
CA TYR A 134 18.73 8.70 19.59
C TYR A 134 17.36 8.59 20.26
N SER A 135 17.22 7.61 21.18
CA SER A 135 15.94 7.37 21.85
C SER A 135 15.54 8.52 22.77
N ASP A 136 16.52 9.21 23.33
CA ASP A 136 16.33 10.38 24.18
C ASP A 136 17.59 11.26 24.12
N ASP A 137 17.49 12.54 24.50
CA ASP A 137 18.61 13.49 24.46
C ASP A 137 19.74 13.11 25.45
N ASP A 138 19.42 12.35 26.48
CA ASP A 138 20.35 11.95 27.56
C ASP A 138 20.94 10.54 27.40
N THR A 139 20.74 9.87 26.25
CA THR A 139 21.20 8.49 26.04
C THR A 139 21.99 8.32 24.75
N PHE A 140 22.87 7.33 24.74
CA PHE A 140 23.54 6.87 23.52
C PHE A 140 22.76 5.76 22.79
N ASN A 141 21.64 5.30 23.35
CA ASN A 141 20.82 4.30 22.69
C ASN A 141 20.12 4.91 21.48
N GLN A 142 20.14 4.16 20.40
CA GLN A 142 19.43 4.51 19.17
C GLN A 142 18.18 3.66 19.01
N ASP A 143 17.13 4.28 18.49
CA ASP A 143 15.91 3.63 18.09
C ASP A 143 15.71 3.73 16.58
N ILE A 144 15.09 2.70 16.02
CA ILE A 144 14.72 2.67 14.62
C ILE A 144 13.33 3.28 14.48
N LYS A 145 13.17 4.21 13.54
CA LYS A 145 11.88 4.86 13.27
C LYS A 145 11.52 4.80 11.79
N ILE A 146 10.24 4.63 11.51
CA ILE A 146 9.68 4.69 10.16
C ILE A 146 9.10 6.08 9.97
N LYS A 147 9.66 6.84 9.01
CA LYS A 147 9.23 8.22 8.74
C LYS A 147 8.52 8.37 7.43
N ARG A 148 7.48 9.17 7.47
CA ARG A 148 6.73 9.59 6.29
C ARG A 148 7.59 10.43 5.35
N VAL A 149 7.54 10.13 4.06
CA VAL A 149 8.02 11.02 3.00
C VAL A 149 6.78 11.68 2.37
N LYS A 150 6.62 12.99 2.66
CA LYS A 150 5.45 13.75 2.18
C LYS A 150 5.50 13.97 0.66
N ASN A 151 6.69 14.20 0.12
CA ASN A 151 6.91 14.42 -1.30
C ASN A 151 7.82 13.32 -1.86
N PRO A 152 7.28 12.29 -2.54
CA PRO A 152 8.08 11.19 -3.08
C PRO A 152 9.00 11.63 -4.24
N PHE A 153 8.73 12.78 -4.87
CA PHE A 153 9.52 13.32 -5.98
C PHE A 153 10.87 13.93 -5.54
N THR A 154 11.18 13.83 -4.27
CA THR A 154 12.49 14.20 -3.72
C THR A 154 13.50 13.04 -3.72
N ILE A 155 13.09 11.85 -4.11
CA ILE A 155 13.91 10.64 -4.06
C ILE A 155 14.32 10.25 -5.47
N TYR A 156 15.62 10.04 -5.69
CA TYR A 156 16.17 9.66 -6.98
C TYR A 156 17.05 8.42 -6.82
N TRP A 157 16.72 7.37 -7.56
CA TRP A 157 17.41 6.10 -7.51
C TRP A 157 18.39 5.92 -8.66
N ASP A 158 19.33 5.00 -8.51
CA ASP A 158 20.21 4.53 -9.58
C ASP A 158 19.34 4.03 -10.76
N PRO A 159 19.46 4.64 -11.95
CA PRO A 159 18.68 4.21 -13.13
C PRO A 159 18.99 2.78 -13.59
N ALA A 160 20.16 2.24 -13.20
CA ALA A 160 20.54 0.88 -13.52
C ALA A 160 19.86 -0.17 -12.64
N ALA A 161 19.12 0.24 -11.60
CA ALA A 161 18.40 -0.67 -10.72
C ALA A 161 17.17 -1.26 -11.41
N THR A 162 17.12 -2.59 -11.48
CA THR A 162 16.07 -3.35 -12.16
C THR A 162 15.08 -4.01 -11.22
N GLU A 163 15.50 -4.26 -9.97
CA GLU A 163 14.62 -4.88 -8.98
C GLU A 163 13.51 -3.90 -8.56
N TRP A 164 12.32 -4.43 -8.37
CA TRP A 164 11.12 -3.65 -7.98
C TRP A 164 11.29 -2.92 -6.64
N ASP A 165 12.08 -3.48 -5.71
CA ASP A 165 12.37 -2.94 -4.38
C ASP A 165 13.66 -2.10 -4.34
N LYS A 166 14.30 -1.89 -5.50
CA LYS A 166 15.58 -1.17 -5.64
C LYS A 166 16.72 -1.75 -4.78
N SER A 167 16.62 -3.04 -4.39
CA SER A 167 17.64 -3.70 -3.58
C SER A 167 18.97 -3.87 -4.31
N ASP A 168 18.97 -3.88 -5.63
CA ASP A 168 20.12 -3.92 -6.53
C ASP A 168 20.75 -2.54 -6.79
N ALA A 169 20.09 -1.44 -6.42
CA ALA A 169 20.60 -0.09 -6.62
C ALA A 169 21.94 0.12 -5.93
N ARG A 170 22.84 0.81 -6.61
CA ARG A 170 24.17 1.17 -6.09
C ARG A 170 24.14 2.45 -5.29
N TYR A 171 23.18 3.33 -5.55
CA TYR A 171 23.02 4.60 -4.86
C TYR A 171 21.56 5.08 -4.87
N CYS A 172 21.28 6.02 -3.95
CA CYS A 172 20.02 6.72 -3.85
C CYS A 172 20.28 8.14 -3.35
N PHE A 173 19.50 9.10 -3.84
CA PHE A 173 19.47 10.46 -3.34
C PHE A 173 18.12 10.76 -2.70
N VAL A 174 18.14 11.44 -1.57
CA VAL A 174 16.97 12.10 -0.99
C VAL A 174 17.27 13.59 -0.95
N THR A 175 16.45 14.39 -1.61
CA THR A 175 16.74 15.82 -1.80
C THR A 175 15.79 16.69 -1.02
N GLU A 176 16.29 17.82 -0.56
CA GLU A 176 15.51 18.86 0.10
C GLU A 176 15.89 20.23 -0.49
N LYS A 177 14.89 21.06 -0.78
CA LYS A 177 15.10 22.45 -1.14
C LYS A 177 14.81 23.32 0.06
N ILE A 178 15.81 24.06 0.52
CA ILE A 178 15.70 25.00 1.64
C ILE A 178 16.03 26.43 1.17
N SER A 179 15.51 27.43 1.89
CA SER A 179 15.86 28.82 1.59
C SER A 179 17.34 29.09 1.94
N LEU A 180 17.95 30.02 1.22
CA LEU A 180 19.34 30.41 1.49
C LEU A 180 19.55 30.92 2.92
N ASP A 181 18.57 31.57 3.51
CA ASP A 181 18.64 32.04 4.89
C ASP A 181 18.62 30.87 5.89
N GLU A 182 17.80 29.86 5.63
CA GLU A 182 17.76 28.66 6.45
C GLU A 182 19.05 27.86 6.31
N PHE A 183 19.59 27.76 5.10
CA PHE A 183 20.88 27.10 4.85
C PHE A 183 22.00 27.76 5.65
N LYS A 184 22.12 29.09 5.62
CA LYS A 184 23.13 29.84 6.39
C LYS A 184 22.98 29.64 7.90
N ARG A 185 21.77 29.47 8.37
CA ARG A 185 21.50 29.21 9.80
C ARG A 185 21.92 27.80 10.21
N GLN A 186 21.64 26.82 9.37
CA GLN A 186 21.99 25.42 9.67
C GLN A 186 23.46 25.12 9.45
N TYR A 187 24.08 25.75 8.43
CA TYR A 187 25.49 25.52 8.03
C TYR A 187 26.23 26.86 7.91
N PRO A 188 26.55 27.52 9.04
CA PRO A 188 27.17 28.84 9.02
C PRO A 188 28.56 28.85 8.43
N ASP A 189 29.30 27.75 8.54
CA ASP A 189 30.67 27.58 8.03
C ASP A 189 30.72 27.04 6.60
N ALA A 190 29.59 26.62 6.05
CA ALA A 190 29.52 26.16 4.68
C ALA A 190 29.63 27.34 3.73
N GLY A 191 30.55 27.24 2.77
CA GLY A 191 30.64 28.21 1.69
C GLY A 191 29.32 28.25 0.94
N LEU A 192 28.66 29.39 0.94
CA LEU A 192 27.78 29.71 -0.16
C LEU A 192 28.71 29.72 -1.35
N SER A 193 28.83 28.60 -2.06
CA SER A 193 29.50 28.67 -3.33
C SER A 193 28.81 29.80 -4.07
N PRO A 194 29.52 30.90 -4.36
CA PRO A 194 28.99 31.83 -5.33
C PRO A 194 28.73 30.92 -6.51
N PHE A 195 27.53 30.95 -7.07
CA PHE A 195 27.31 30.35 -8.37
C PHE A 195 28.48 30.79 -9.23
N PRO A 196 29.50 29.94 -9.48
CA PRO A 196 30.65 30.39 -10.21
C PRO A 196 30.12 30.82 -11.56
N ASP A 197 30.61 31.94 -12.03
CA ASP A 197 30.28 32.51 -13.32
C ASP A 197 29.88 31.41 -14.34
N SER A 198 28.57 31.29 -14.54
CA SER A 198 27.88 30.98 -15.78
C SER A 198 28.11 29.70 -16.58
N ARG A 199 28.96 28.77 -16.23
CA ARG A 199 29.16 27.54 -17.05
C ARG A 199 28.72 26.22 -16.43
N ASP A 200 28.56 26.16 -15.11
CA ASP A 200 28.16 24.96 -14.37
C ASP A 200 26.88 25.16 -13.55
N ASN A 201 26.07 26.15 -13.90
CA ASN A 201 24.83 26.46 -13.18
C ASN A 201 23.73 25.48 -13.63
N ASP A 202 23.73 24.31 -13.02
CA ASP A 202 22.65 23.35 -13.20
C ASP A 202 21.44 23.82 -12.38
N PRO A 203 20.31 24.23 -13.03
CA PRO A 203 19.12 24.72 -12.35
C PRO A 203 18.50 23.67 -11.42
N ASN A 204 18.94 22.43 -11.53
CA ASN A 204 18.49 21.36 -10.65
C ASN A 204 19.05 21.50 -9.22
N TRP A 205 20.13 22.25 -9.00
CA TRP A 205 20.75 22.41 -7.69
C TRP A 205 20.29 23.63 -6.89
N GLY A 206 19.67 24.58 -7.51
CA GLY A 206 19.17 25.77 -6.80
C GLY A 206 18.69 26.89 -7.71
N ASP A 207 18.17 27.90 -7.07
CA ASP A 207 17.75 29.18 -7.68
C ASP A 207 18.20 30.32 -6.78
N ASP A 208 17.92 31.58 -7.17
CA ASP A 208 18.32 32.78 -6.43
C ASP A 208 17.85 32.82 -4.97
N LYS A 209 16.89 32.01 -4.58
CA LYS A 209 16.26 31.99 -3.25
C LYS A 209 16.48 30.72 -2.48
N ASN A 210 16.67 29.59 -3.18
CA ASN A 210 16.68 28.27 -2.59
C ASN A 210 17.92 27.49 -3.04
N ILE A 211 18.42 26.65 -2.14
CA ILE A 211 19.49 25.70 -2.41
C ILE A 211 18.98 24.29 -2.21
N ARG A 212 19.43 23.36 -3.05
CA ARG A 212 19.16 21.95 -2.88
C ARG A 212 20.27 21.29 -2.08
N ILE A 213 19.88 20.61 -1.02
CA ILE A 213 20.72 19.69 -0.27
C ILE A 213 20.34 18.27 -0.66
N VAL A 214 21.32 17.40 -0.79
CA VAL A 214 21.11 15.99 -1.10
C VAL A 214 21.68 15.13 0.01
N GLU A 215 20.90 14.16 0.48
CA GLU A 215 21.38 13.01 1.22
C GLU A 215 21.74 11.93 0.19
N TYR A 216 23.00 11.55 0.14
CA TYR A 216 23.54 10.59 -0.80
C TYR A 216 23.92 9.30 -0.10
N PHE A 217 23.22 8.24 -0.45
CA PHE A 217 23.49 6.88 -0.01
C PHE A 217 24.20 6.14 -1.13
N ARG A 218 25.37 5.56 -0.84
CA ARG A 218 26.06 4.73 -1.82
C ARG A 218 26.48 3.39 -1.24
N LYS A 219 26.37 2.33 -2.04
CA LYS A 219 26.93 1.02 -1.73
C LYS A 219 28.38 0.96 -2.21
N VAL A 220 29.28 0.74 -1.27
CA VAL A 220 30.69 0.57 -1.54
C VAL A 220 31.04 -0.91 -1.40
N PRO A 221 31.62 -1.55 -2.44
CA PRO A 221 32.01 -2.94 -2.34
C PRO A 221 33.15 -3.09 -1.32
N ILE A 222 33.06 -4.12 -0.51
CA ILE A 222 34.10 -4.52 0.44
C ILE A 222 34.40 -6.00 0.26
N GLU A 223 35.66 -6.33 0.21
CA GLU A 223 36.10 -7.72 0.24
C GLU A 223 35.91 -8.27 1.65
N ARG A 224 35.16 -9.34 1.77
CA ARG A 224 34.95 -10.06 3.02
C ARG A 224 35.42 -11.49 2.88
N LYS A 225 36.03 -12.01 3.95
CA LYS A 225 36.37 -13.44 4.05
C LYS A 225 35.36 -14.11 4.95
N LEU A 226 34.77 -15.18 4.46
CA LEU A 226 33.89 -16.05 5.25
C LEU A 226 34.71 -17.28 5.67
N TYR A 227 34.60 -17.63 6.94
CA TYR A 227 35.26 -18.78 7.53
C TYR A 227 34.19 -19.78 7.95
N LEU A 228 34.23 -20.99 7.40
CA LEU A 228 33.49 -22.10 7.95
C LEU A 228 34.27 -22.65 9.13
N ILE A 229 33.75 -22.44 10.33
CA ILE A 229 34.39 -22.85 11.58
C ILE A 229 33.64 -24.01 12.20
N GLN A 230 34.37 -24.90 12.87
CA GLN A 230 33.81 -26.04 13.58
C GLN A 230 34.28 -26.01 15.03
N ASN A 231 33.37 -26.16 15.99
CA ASN A 231 33.68 -26.30 17.40
C ASN A 231 34.07 -27.76 17.76
N GLU A 232 34.45 -28.00 18.99
CA GLU A 232 34.84 -29.33 19.50
C GLU A 232 33.66 -30.32 19.44
N ASP A 233 32.43 -29.84 19.54
CA ASP A 233 31.23 -30.68 19.46
C ASP A 233 30.83 -31.03 18.01
N GLY A 234 31.61 -30.64 17.02
CA GLY A 234 31.37 -30.91 15.61
C GLY A 234 30.35 -29.96 14.94
N GLN A 235 29.80 -28.99 15.65
CA GLN A 235 28.92 -27.98 15.05
C GLN A 235 29.69 -27.06 14.12
N LYS A 236 29.12 -26.83 12.93
CA LYS A 236 29.69 -25.95 11.91
C LYS A 236 28.93 -24.64 11.88
N THR A 237 29.65 -23.54 11.93
CA THR A 237 29.11 -22.18 11.87
C THR A 237 29.92 -21.34 10.89
N VAL A 238 29.30 -20.33 10.29
CA VAL A 238 29.97 -19.40 9.39
C VAL A 238 30.28 -18.11 10.15
N ALA A 239 31.56 -17.74 10.21
CA ALA A 239 32.01 -16.48 10.80
C ALA A 239 32.53 -15.54 9.73
N THR A 240 32.37 -14.24 9.96
CA THR A 240 32.89 -13.17 9.09
C THR A 240 34.29 -12.70 9.47
N SER A 241 34.78 -13.11 10.65
CA SER A 241 36.15 -12.89 11.13
C SER A 241 36.78 -14.24 11.52
N ARG A 242 38.08 -14.30 11.43
CA ARG A 242 38.82 -15.49 11.89
C ARG A 242 38.66 -15.61 13.41
N PRO A 243 38.19 -16.76 13.93
CA PRO A 243 38.02 -16.91 15.36
C PRO A 243 39.34 -16.76 16.09
N ASN A 244 39.33 -16.00 17.17
CA ASN A 244 40.51 -15.85 18.06
C ASN A 244 40.60 -16.99 19.09
N ASP A 245 39.50 -17.75 19.26
CA ASP A 245 39.43 -18.86 20.21
C ASP A 245 40.01 -20.13 19.59
N PRO A 246 41.03 -20.75 20.24
CA PRO A 246 41.66 -21.99 19.75
C PRO A 246 40.72 -23.21 19.67
N SER A 247 39.60 -23.18 20.36
CA SER A 247 38.56 -24.24 20.31
C SER A 247 37.86 -24.33 18.95
N TRP A 248 37.92 -23.27 18.14
CA TRP A 248 37.31 -23.22 16.83
C TRP A 248 38.32 -23.52 15.72
N LYS A 249 38.07 -24.56 14.94
CA LYS A 249 38.90 -24.92 13.78
C LYS A 249 38.30 -24.37 12.50
N VAL A 250 39.12 -23.61 11.76
CA VAL A 250 38.71 -23.16 10.41
C VAL A 250 38.80 -24.35 9.46
N MET A 251 37.64 -24.73 8.89
CA MET A 251 37.50 -25.83 7.94
C MET A 251 37.66 -25.37 6.50
N GLN A 252 37.11 -24.20 6.19
CA GLN A 252 37.12 -23.63 4.84
C GLN A 252 37.10 -22.09 4.91
N GLU A 253 37.82 -21.46 4.01
CA GLU A 253 37.82 -20.01 3.80
C GLU A 253 37.28 -19.71 2.41
N ARG A 254 36.39 -18.71 2.30
CA ARG A 254 35.85 -18.23 1.03
C ARG A 254 35.88 -16.71 1.00
N GLU A 255 36.43 -16.16 -0.06
CA GLU A 255 36.27 -14.73 -0.36
C GLU A 255 34.86 -14.47 -0.88
N THR A 256 34.27 -13.41 -0.41
CA THR A 256 32.93 -12.97 -0.82
C THR A 256 32.93 -11.46 -0.90
N GLU A 257 32.24 -10.95 -1.89
CA GLU A 257 31.97 -9.54 -2.00
C GLU A 257 30.84 -9.16 -1.03
N GLY A 258 31.08 -8.15 -0.23
CA GLY A 258 30.08 -7.51 0.60
C GLY A 258 29.93 -6.05 0.19
N TYR A 259 28.93 -5.41 0.75
CA TYR A 259 28.73 -3.98 0.55
C TYR A 259 28.55 -3.31 1.91
N LYS A 260 29.11 -2.10 2.06
CA LYS A 260 28.78 -1.16 3.12
C LYS A 260 28.01 0.01 2.51
N ILE A 261 27.14 0.62 3.28
CA ILE A 261 26.42 1.80 2.85
C ILE A 261 27.06 3.01 3.52
N GLU A 262 27.53 3.93 2.71
CA GLU A 262 28.03 5.22 3.15
C GLU A 262 26.98 6.30 2.85
N TRP A 263 26.72 7.14 3.84
CA TRP A 263 25.84 8.28 3.75
C TRP A 263 26.62 9.58 3.79
N TYR A 264 26.25 10.49 2.93
CA TYR A 264 26.78 11.83 2.86
C TYR A 264 25.64 12.82 2.77
N LYS A 265 25.80 13.99 3.32
CA LYS A 265 24.94 15.14 3.08
C LYS A 265 25.76 16.21 2.38
N ALA A 266 25.31 16.66 1.24
CA ALA A 266 26.07 17.54 0.37
C ALA A 266 25.17 18.56 -0.34
N ASN A 267 25.78 19.66 -0.73
CA ASN A 267 25.23 20.59 -1.73
C ASN A 267 25.99 20.41 -3.06
N GLN A 268 25.77 21.28 -4.01
CA GLN A 268 26.47 21.23 -5.29
C GLN A 268 27.99 21.35 -5.16
N SER A 269 28.50 22.01 -4.14
CA SER A 269 29.90 22.45 -4.04
C SER A 269 30.70 21.68 -3.02
N GLU A 270 30.07 21.22 -1.95
CA GLU A 270 30.79 20.63 -0.81
C GLU A 270 29.97 19.56 -0.07
N ILE A 271 30.68 18.75 0.68
CA ILE A 271 30.11 17.78 1.60
C ILE A 271 29.87 18.51 2.94
N LEU A 272 28.62 18.60 3.33
CA LEU A 272 28.18 19.22 4.57
C LEU A 272 28.38 18.30 5.77
N GLU A 273 28.00 17.02 5.61
CA GLU A 273 28.10 15.99 6.64
C GLU A 273 28.57 14.65 6.04
N GLY A 274 29.25 13.84 6.83
CA GLY A 274 29.71 12.51 6.46
C GLY A 274 31.20 12.43 6.06
N PRO A 275 31.67 11.24 5.66
CA PRO A 275 30.96 9.97 5.48
C PRO A 275 30.51 9.33 6.79
N THR A 276 29.27 8.86 6.84
CA THR A 276 28.76 8.04 7.95
C THR A 276 28.36 6.67 7.41
N GLU A 277 28.83 5.61 8.06
CA GLU A 277 28.46 4.25 7.68
C GLU A 277 27.09 3.89 8.28
N ILE A 278 26.16 3.46 7.43
CA ILE A 278 24.87 2.95 7.86
C ILE A 278 24.98 1.44 8.11
N PRO A 279 24.59 0.94 9.28
CA PRO A 279 24.81 -0.45 9.67
C PRO A 279 23.88 -1.45 8.99
N GLY A 280 23.47 -1.24 7.76
CA GLY A 280 22.53 -2.07 7.00
C GLY A 280 23.11 -2.61 5.69
N ARG A 281 22.40 -3.58 5.10
CA ARG A 281 22.66 -4.08 3.74
C ARG A 281 21.87 -3.34 2.69
N TYR A 282 20.76 -2.72 3.09
CA TYR A 282 19.81 -2.05 2.22
C TYR A 282 19.84 -0.56 2.47
N ILE A 283 19.68 0.21 1.41
CA ILE A 283 19.45 1.65 1.52
C ILE A 283 18.09 1.85 2.20
N PRO A 284 17.99 2.62 3.29
CA PRO A 284 16.82 2.66 4.15
C PRO A 284 15.70 3.58 3.61
N VAL A 285 15.46 3.52 2.31
CA VAL A 285 14.41 4.25 1.60
C VAL A 285 13.55 3.23 0.86
N VAL A 286 12.24 3.28 1.06
CA VAL A 286 11.32 2.30 0.49
C VAL A 286 10.35 3.03 -0.44
N MET A 287 10.32 2.59 -1.69
CA MET A 287 9.40 3.10 -2.70
C MET A 287 8.15 2.22 -2.79
N VAL A 288 7.03 2.85 -3.08
CA VAL A 288 5.76 2.19 -3.37
C VAL A 288 5.35 2.59 -4.78
N TYR A 289 5.50 1.68 -5.72
CA TYR A 289 5.16 1.94 -7.11
C TYR A 289 3.74 1.47 -7.44
N GLY A 290 3.05 2.21 -8.30
CA GLY A 290 1.75 1.86 -8.84
C GLY A 290 1.84 0.84 -9.97
N LYS A 291 1.07 1.05 -11.03
CA LYS A 291 1.15 0.20 -12.23
C LYS A 291 2.43 0.54 -13.00
N GLU A 292 3.27 -0.47 -13.18
CA GLU A 292 4.54 -0.37 -13.87
C GLU A 292 4.40 -0.84 -15.33
N LEU A 293 4.94 -0.05 -16.25
CA LEU A 293 5.05 -0.40 -17.68
C LEU A 293 6.48 -0.18 -18.14
N ASN A 294 7.06 -1.16 -18.80
CA ASN A 294 8.34 -1.02 -19.45
C ASN A 294 8.12 -0.75 -20.95
N ILE A 295 8.65 0.38 -21.42
CA ILE A 295 8.59 0.79 -22.83
C ILE A 295 10.02 0.96 -23.32
N GLU A 296 10.52 -0.03 -24.05
CA GLU A 296 11.88 -0.03 -24.61
C GLU A 296 12.98 0.27 -23.58
N GLY A 297 12.88 -0.35 -22.40
CA GLY A 297 13.84 -0.16 -21.31
C GLY A 297 13.56 1.04 -20.40
N ARG A 298 12.59 1.90 -20.73
CA ARG A 298 12.13 2.98 -19.86
C ARG A 298 10.95 2.51 -19.03
N THR A 299 11.08 2.59 -17.72
CA THR A 299 10.00 2.27 -16.79
C THR A 299 9.08 3.48 -16.60
N VAL A 300 7.78 3.26 -16.74
CA VAL A 300 6.74 4.28 -16.55
C VAL A 300 5.82 3.85 -15.42
N TYR A 301 5.67 4.68 -14.41
CA TYR A 301 4.77 4.46 -13.28
C TYR A 301 3.46 5.22 -13.48
N ARG A 302 2.34 4.58 -13.11
CA ARG A 302 0.99 5.15 -13.25
C ARG A 302 0.14 4.89 -12.03
N GLY A 303 -0.57 5.93 -11.57
CA GLY A 303 -1.72 5.82 -10.69
C GLY A 303 -3.02 5.60 -11.46
N ILE A 304 -4.14 5.74 -10.77
CA ILE A 304 -5.48 5.62 -11.38
C ILE A 304 -5.86 6.87 -12.19
N ILE A 305 -5.35 8.04 -11.80
CA ILE A 305 -5.76 9.33 -12.35
C ILE A 305 -5.46 9.44 -13.84
N ARG A 306 -4.26 8.98 -14.25
CA ARG A 306 -3.78 9.15 -15.63
C ARG A 306 -4.73 8.62 -16.68
N ASN A 307 -5.28 7.43 -16.47
CA ASN A 307 -6.18 6.79 -17.44
C ASN A 307 -7.59 7.38 -17.44
N ALA A 308 -7.98 8.07 -16.37
CA ALA A 308 -9.32 8.62 -16.21
C ALA A 308 -9.42 10.12 -16.58
N LYS A 309 -8.28 10.78 -16.88
CA LYS A 309 -8.22 12.22 -17.20
C LYS A 309 -9.18 12.61 -18.33
N ASP A 310 -9.19 11.87 -19.42
CA ASP A 310 -9.95 12.24 -20.60
C ASP A 310 -11.46 12.06 -20.39
N SER A 311 -11.88 10.98 -19.74
CA SER A 311 -13.29 10.77 -19.38
C SER A 311 -13.78 11.84 -18.38
N GLN A 312 -12.94 12.25 -17.42
CA GLN A 312 -13.27 13.34 -16.49
C GLN A 312 -13.36 14.70 -17.22
N ARG A 313 -12.46 14.98 -18.16
CA ARG A 313 -12.53 16.19 -18.99
C ARG A 313 -13.83 16.20 -19.81
N LEU A 314 -14.15 15.11 -20.49
CA LEU A 314 -15.39 14.99 -21.27
C LEU A 314 -16.61 15.21 -20.40
N TYR A 315 -16.65 14.64 -19.19
CA TYR A 315 -17.71 14.88 -18.23
C TYR A 315 -17.86 16.37 -17.89
N ASN A 316 -16.75 17.06 -17.59
CA ASN A 316 -16.76 18.50 -17.26
C ASN A 316 -17.21 19.36 -18.45
N TYR A 317 -16.78 19.02 -19.68
CA TYR A 317 -17.20 19.68 -20.92
C TYR A 317 -18.73 19.55 -21.10
N SER A 318 -19.25 18.36 -21.03
CA SER A 318 -20.66 18.10 -21.24
C SER A 318 -21.53 18.77 -20.17
N ARG A 319 -21.10 18.77 -18.91
CA ARG A 319 -21.78 19.45 -17.81
C ARG A 319 -21.74 20.98 -17.95
N SER A 320 -20.59 21.54 -18.37
CA SER A 320 -20.45 22.99 -18.60
C SER A 320 -21.32 23.46 -19.77
N THR A 321 -21.36 22.69 -20.86
CA THR A 321 -22.23 22.96 -22.00
C THR A 321 -23.71 22.86 -21.61
N GLY A 322 -24.08 21.86 -20.82
CA GLY A 322 -25.45 21.74 -20.31
C GLY A 322 -25.86 22.96 -19.46
N ALA A 323 -24.99 23.41 -18.54
CA ALA A 323 -25.23 24.60 -17.73
C ALA A 323 -25.34 25.88 -18.58
N GLU A 324 -24.52 26.01 -19.62
CA GLU A 324 -24.58 27.13 -20.56
C GLU A 324 -25.91 27.17 -21.31
N ILE A 325 -26.35 26.04 -21.85
CA ILE A 325 -27.65 25.93 -22.55
C ILE A 325 -28.80 26.32 -21.62
N VAL A 326 -28.82 25.83 -20.39
CA VAL A 326 -29.85 26.16 -19.40
C VAL A 326 -29.82 27.66 -19.07
N SER A 327 -28.65 28.28 -19.00
CA SER A 327 -28.52 29.71 -18.72
C SER A 327 -28.94 30.63 -19.88
N LEU A 328 -28.82 30.11 -21.12
CA LEU A 328 -29.18 30.86 -22.34
C LEU A 328 -30.65 30.64 -22.74
N ALA A 329 -31.30 29.57 -22.35
CA ALA A 329 -32.69 29.26 -22.72
C ALA A 329 -33.67 30.40 -22.40
N PRO A 330 -33.63 31.03 -21.20
CA PRO A 330 -34.53 32.16 -20.91
C PRO A 330 -34.17 33.45 -21.69
N LYS A 331 -32.94 33.53 -22.27
CA LYS A 331 -32.43 34.67 -23.01
C LYS A 331 -32.59 34.55 -24.54
N ALA A 332 -33.42 33.62 -25.01
CA ALA A 332 -33.66 33.46 -26.44
C ALA A 332 -33.99 34.81 -27.10
N PRO A 333 -33.27 35.22 -28.15
CA PRO A 333 -33.42 36.55 -28.75
C PRO A 333 -34.74 36.72 -29.47
N TRP A 334 -35.22 37.95 -29.49
CA TRP A 334 -36.38 38.33 -30.29
C TRP A 334 -35.95 38.75 -31.69
N VAL A 335 -36.61 38.25 -32.68
CA VAL A 335 -36.45 38.68 -34.08
C VAL A 335 -37.51 39.71 -34.36
N VAL A 336 -37.06 40.95 -34.54
CA VAL A 336 -37.95 42.13 -34.73
C VAL A 336 -37.36 43.01 -35.80
N THR A 337 -38.20 43.76 -36.50
CA THR A 337 -37.72 44.87 -37.36
C THR A 337 -37.47 46.10 -36.49
N LYS A 338 -36.51 46.91 -36.85
CA LYS A 338 -36.13 48.13 -36.11
C LYS A 338 -37.31 49.06 -35.89
N ASN A 339 -38.18 49.17 -36.88
CA ASN A 339 -39.36 50.05 -36.83
C ASN A 339 -40.42 49.60 -35.82
N MET A 340 -40.56 48.28 -35.58
CA MET A 340 -41.52 47.75 -34.63
C MET A 340 -41.22 48.10 -33.17
N ILE A 341 -39.99 48.31 -32.82
CA ILE A 341 -39.55 48.52 -31.44
C ILE A 341 -39.04 49.93 -31.16
N SER A 342 -38.96 50.80 -32.16
CA SER A 342 -38.36 52.12 -32.04
C SER A 342 -38.91 52.96 -30.89
N ASN A 343 -40.22 52.92 -30.68
CA ASN A 343 -40.89 53.65 -29.59
C ASN A 343 -40.81 52.97 -28.23
N TYR A 344 -40.43 51.70 -28.19
CA TYR A 344 -40.41 50.84 -26.98
C TYR A 344 -39.04 50.20 -26.72
N GLN A 345 -37.96 50.73 -27.30
CA GLN A 345 -36.65 50.12 -27.26
C GLN A 345 -36.18 49.80 -25.84
N VAL A 346 -36.38 50.73 -24.88
CA VAL A 346 -35.99 50.53 -23.47
C VAL A 346 -36.69 49.32 -22.84
N ILE A 347 -37.94 49.04 -23.22
CA ILE A 347 -38.71 47.86 -22.74
C ILE A 347 -38.14 46.58 -23.35
N TRP A 348 -37.90 46.60 -24.66
CA TRP A 348 -37.36 45.45 -25.39
C TRP A 348 -35.90 45.13 -24.98
N ASP A 349 -35.04 46.12 -24.75
CA ASP A 349 -33.69 45.94 -24.28
C ASP A 349 -33.62 45.33 -22.87
N ASN A 350 -34.67 45.54 -22.07
CA ASN A 350 -34.80 44.98 -20.74
C ASN A 350 -35.71 43.77 -20.65
N ALA A 351 -36.29 43.29 -21.75
CA ALA A 351 -37.24 42.18 -21.78
C ALA A 351 -36.66 40.85 -21.23
N HIS A 352 -35.32 40.67 -21.24
CA HIS A 352 -34.64 39.53 -20.68
C HIS A 352 -34.25 39.70 -19.20
N LYS A 353 -34.32 40.93 -18.66
CA LYS A 353 -33.95 41.24 -17.27
C LYS A 353 -35.14 41.44 -16.37
N ARG A 354 -36.29 41.86 -16.92
CA ARG A 354 -37.52 42.18 -16.17
C ARG A 354 -38.67 41.38 -16.69
N SER A 355 -39.56 40.96 -15.80
CA SER A 355 -40.81 40.31 -16.16
C SER A 355 -41.82 41.39 -16.50
N TYR A 356 -42.12 41.55 -17.79
CA TYR A 356 -43.18 42.43 -18.26
C TYR A 356 -44.44 41.59 -18.55
N PRO A 357 -45.63 42.08 -18.16
CA PRO A 357 -46.90 41.36 -18.47
C PRO A 357 -47.22 41.32 -19.96
N TYR A 358 -46.73 42.30 -20.73
CA TYR A 358 -46.80 42.39 -22.18
C TYR A 358 -45.64 43.21 -22.74
N LEU A 359 -45.27 42.96 -24.00
CA LEU A 359 -44.29 43.70 -24.76
C LEU A 359 -44.99 44.43 -25.89
N PRO A 360 -45.17 45.78 -25.80
CA PRO A 360 -45.79 46.55 -26.84
C PRO A 360 -44.89 46.64 -28.08
N TYR A 361 -45.50 46.69 -29.27
CA TYR A 361 -44.83 46.91 -30.53
C TYR A 361 -45.72 47.66 -31.50
N ASP A 362 -45.12 48.38 -32.44
CA ASP A 362 -45.86 49.08 -33.52
C ASP A 362 -45.96 48.14 -34.74
N ALA A 363 -47.15 48.04 -35.32
CA ALA A 363 -47.35 47.23 -36.53
C ALA A 363 -46.58 47.84 -37.72
N ASP A 364 -45.87 47.01 -38.50
CA ASP A 364 -45.18 47.45 -39.69
C ASP A 364 -46.20 47.85 -40.76
N THR A 365 -46.15 49.10 -41.22
CA THR A 365 -47.06 49.63 -42.22
C THR A 365 -46.94 48.94 -43.58
N ALA A 366 -45.76 48.40 -43.90
CA ALA A 366 -45.51 47.67 -45.15
C ALA A 366 -45.99 46.19 -45.09
N ASN A 367 -45.94 45.58 -43.89
CA ASN A 367 -46.29 44.19 -43.66
C ASN A 367 -47.04 44.03 -42.33
N PRO A 368 -48.34 44.36 -42.24
CA PRO A 368 -49.12 44.37 -40.99
C PRO A 368 -49.24 42.99 -40.32
N GLN A 369 -48.98 41.91 -41.04
CA GLN A 369 -49.01 40.51 -40.51
C GLN A 369 -47.70 40.08 -39.83
N LEU A 370 -46.64 40.89 -39.93
CA LEU A 370 -45.39 40.61 -39.31
C LEU A 370 -45.48 40.91 -37.79
N MET A 371 -45.23 39.94 -36.98
CA MET A 371 -45.22 40.07 -35.51
C MET A 371 -43.82 39.78 -34.97
N PRO A 372 -43.43 40.42 -33.86
CA PRO A 372 -42.22 40.03 -33.15
C PRO A 372 -42.25 38.52 -32.81
N LYS A 373 -41.23 37.81 -33.26
CA LYS A 373 -41.11 36.39 -32.99
C LYS A 373 -39.94 36.14 -32.07
N ARG A 374 -40.15 35.40 -31.00
CA ARG A 374 -39.05 34.90 -30.19
C ARG A 374 -38.41 33.73 -30.88
N SER A 375 -37.09 33.71 -30.97
CA SER A 375 -36.37 32.51 -31.43
C SER A 375 -36.70 31.35 -30.49
N ASP A 376 -36.79 30.17 -31.04
CA ASP A 376 -36.98 28.98 -30.22
C ASP A 376 -35.86 28.90 -29.18
N PRO A 377 -36.17 28.69 -27.90
CA PRO A 377 -35.14 28.54 -26.89
C PRO A 377 -34.28 27.31 -27.22
N ILE A 378 -32.99 27.43 -27.00
CA ILE A 378 -32.08 26.30 -27.11
C ILE A 378 -32.50 25.28 -26.04
N VAL A 379 -33.03 24.12 -26.47
CA VAL A 379 -33.43 23.03 -25.58
C VAL A 379 -32.26 22.11 -25.38
N MET A 380 -32.06 21.67 -24.14
CA MET A 380 -31.04 20.70 -23.83
C MET A 380 -31.31 19.40 -24.64
N ASN A 381 -30.40 19.07 -25.54
CA ASN A 381 -30.53 17.89 -26.38
C ASN A 381 -30.37 16.62 -25.53
N THR A 382 -31.19 15.60 -25.80
CA THR A 382 -31.07 14.26 -25.19
C THR A 382 -29.68 13.65 -25.40
N GLY A 383 -28.98 14.01 -26.49
CA GLY A 383 -27.61 13.62 -26.78
C GLY A 383 -26.62 14.07 -25.68
N ILE A 384 -26.77 15.31 -25.17
CA ILE A 384 -25.88 15.80 -24.09
C ILE A 384 -26.11 15.04 -22.79
N GLN A 385 -27.36 14.67 -22.50
CA GLN A 385 -27.66 13.85 -21.31
C GLN A 385 -27.11 12.43 -21.45
N ALA A 386 -27.21 11.85 -22.65
CA ALA A 386 -26.62 10.56 -22.96
C ALA A 386 -25.08 10.59 -22.84
N GLU A 387 -24.45 11.66 -23.33
CA GLU A 387 -23.00 11.86 -23.24
C GLU A 387 -22.52 12.02 -21.79
N ILE A 388 -23.25 12.75 -20.96
CA ILE A 388 -22.96 12.86 -19.52
C ILE A 388 -23.02 11.49 -18.85
N ALA A 389 -24.03 10.69 -19.19
CA ALA A 389 -24.18 9.34 -18.63
C ALA A 389 -23.09 8.39 -19.13
N ALA A 390 -22.71 8.48 -20.40
CA ALA A 390 -21.64 7.70 -20.99
C ALA A 390 -20.28 8.06 -20.35
N ALA A 391 -19.94 9.35 -20.24
CA ALA A 391 -18.71 9.80 -19.60
C ALA A 391 -18.63 9.38 -18.12
N ASP A 392 -19.75 9.35 -17.41
CA ASP A 392 -19.82 8.84 -16.04
C ASP A 392 -19.58 7.31 -15.96
N GLN A 393 -20.08 6.57 -16.93
CA GLN A 393 -19.82 5.13 -17.03
C GLN A 393 -18.34 4.85 -17.39
N GLU A 394 -17.80 5.58 -18.37
CA GLU A 394 -16.40 5.47 -18.76
C GLU A 394 -15.44 5.79 -17.62
N LEU A 395 -15.76 6.77 -16.78
CA LEU A 395 -14.97 7.07 -15.58
C LEU A 395 -14.92 5.86 -14.63
N ARG A 396 -16.03 5.17 -14.44
CA ARG A 396 -16.08 3.95 -13.63
C ARG A 396 -15.28 2.82 -14.27
N ASP A 397 -15.45 2.62 -15.55
CA ASP A 397 -14.78 1.54 -16.29
C ASP A 397 -13.25 1.75 -16.31
N THR A 398 -12.79 3.00 -16.49
CA THR A 398 -11.35 3.34 -16.50
C THR A 398 -10.69 3.27 -15.13
N THR A 399 -11.44 3.53 -14.05
CA THR A 399 -10.96 3.40 -12.67
C THR A 399 -11.12 1.99 -12.11
N GLY A 400 -11.89 1.12 -12.79
CA GLY A 400 -12.17 -0.25 -12.34
C GLY A 400 -13.15 -0.33 -11.17
N LEU A 401 -13.86 0.76 -10.84
CA LEU A 401 -14.81 0.79 -9.74
C LEU A 401 -16.21 0.40 -10.21
N GLN A 402 -16.72 -0.68 -9.64
CA GLN A 402 -18.07 -1.15 -9.89
C GLN A 402 -19.08 -0.39 -9.01
N GLN A 403 -20.35 -0.32 -9.45
CA GLN A 403 -21.44 0.32 -8.67
C GLN A 403 -21.61 -0.28 -7.27
N ALA A 404 -21.32 -1.57 -7.12
CA ALA A 404 -21.40 -2.27 -5.84
C ALA A 404 -20.38 -1.72 -4.81
N ASN A 405 -19.18 -1.37 -5.25
CA ASN A 405 -18.12 -0.82 -4.39
C ASN A 405 -18.44 0.61 -3.92
N LEU A 406 -19.28 1.32 -4.66
CA LEU A 406 -19.75 2.68 -4.30
C LEU A 406 -20.97 2.68 -3.37
N GLY A 407 -21.41 1.52 -2.83
CA GLY A 407 -22.58 1.42 -1.97
C GLY A 407 -23.91 1.72 -2.66
N MET A 408 -23.95 1.79 -3.99
CA MET A 408 -25.17 2.05 -4.74
C MET A 408 -26.05 0.80 -4.77
N LYS A 409 -27.39 0.99 -4.64
CA LYS A 409 -28.34 -0.12 -4.70
C LYS A 409 -28.19 -0.88 -6.01
N SER A 410 -27.78 -2.13 -5.93
CA SER A 410 -27.79 -3.06 -7.06
C SER A 410 -29.12 -3.80 -7.12
N ASN A 411 -29.49 -4.29 -8.31
CA ASN A 411 -30.70 -5.12 -8.50
C ASN A 411 -30.60 -6.52 -7.87
N GLU A 412 -29.51 -6.82 -7.19
CA GLU A 412 -29.24 -8.12 -6.63
C GLU A 412 -29.85 -8.26 -5.23
N LYS A 413 -30.62 -9.33 -5.06
CA LYS A 413 -31.39 -9.61 -3.84
C LYS A 413 -30.66 -10.59 -2.89
N SER A 414 -29.52 -11.14 -3.29
CA SER A 414 -28.77 -12.14 -2.53
C SER A 414 -27.47 -11.56 -1.99
N GLY A 415 -27.23 -11.67 -0.69
CA GLY A 415 -25.98 -11.24 -0.04
C GLY A 415 -24.73 -11.90 -0.66
N ARG A 416 -24.82 -13.17 -1.11
CA ARG A 416 -23.73 -13.84 -1.83
C ARG A 416 -23.39 -13.20 -3.16
N ALA A 417 -24.39 -12.72 -3.92
CA ALA A 417 -24.17 -12.06 -5.20
C ALA A 417 -23.53 -10.68 -5.01
N ILE A 418 -23.90 -9.97 -3.94
CA ILE A 418 -23.29 -8.68 -3.57
C ILE A 418 -21.82 -8.87 -3.20
N LEU A 419 -21.51 -9.86 -2.35
CA LEU A 419 -20.13 -10.21 -1.97
C LEU A 419 -19.30 -10.68 -3.16
N ALA A 420 -19.87 -11.46 -4.08
CA ALA A 420 -19.17 -11.89 -5.29
C ALA A 420 -18.79 -10.71 -6.20
N ARG A 421 -19.69 -9.73 -6.34
CA ARG A 421 -19.43 -8.50 -7.12
C ARG A 421 -18.43 -7.55 -6.46
N GLN A 422 -18.49 -7.39 -5.13
CA GLN A 422 -17.45 -6.66 -4.40
C GLN A 422 -16.08 -7.27 -4.67
N LYS A 423 -15.99 -8.59 -4.56
CA LYS A 423 -14.75 -9.34 -4.81
C LYS A 423 -14.23 -9.21 -6.25
N GLU A 424 -15.13 -9.07 -7.22
CA GLU A 424 -14.78 -8.85 -8.64
C GLU A 424 -14.29 -7.42 -8.90
N GLY A 425 -14.87 -6.41 -8.23
CA GLY A 425 -14.43 -5.02 -8.26
C GLY A 425 -13.05 -4.82 -7.60
N ASP A 426 -12.77 -5.55 -6.53
CA ASP A 426 -11.51 -5.47 -5.80
C ASP A 426 -10.30 -5.95 -6.64
N VAL A 427 -10.52 -6.85 -7.61
CA VAL A 427 -9.46 -7.39 -8.49
C VAL A 427 -8.78 -6.30 -9.33
N ALA A 428 -9.51 -5.29 -9.78
CA ALA A 428 -8.96 -4.22 -10.63
C ALA A 428 -7.97 -3.31 -9.88
N ASN A 429 -8.16 -3.15 -8.56
CA ASN A 429 -7.38 -2.27 -7.69
C ASN A 429 -6.39 -3.03 -6.81
N PHE A 430 -6.45 -4.37 -6.82
CA PHE A 430 -5.54 -5.24 -6.10
C PHE A 430 -4.05 -4.95 -6.32
N PRO A 431 -3.57 -4.55 -7.52
CA PRO A 431 -2.15 -4.25 -7.72
C PRO A 431 -1.61 -3.16 -6.80
N PHE A 432 -2.37 -2.11 -6.48
CA PHE A 432 -1.91 -1.05 -5.59
C PHE A 432 -1.71 -1.55 -4.17
N TYR A 433 -2.63 -2.38 -3.72
CA TYR A 433 -2.56 -3.01 -2.42
C TYR A 433 -1.40 -4.03 -2.32
N ASP A 434 -1.23 -4.90 -3.31
CA ASP A 434 -0.14 -5.87 -3.35
C ASP A 434 1.23 -5.18 -3.40
N ASN A 435 1.35 -4.07 -4.15
CA ASN A 435 2.57 -3.30 -4.22
C ASN A 435 2.92 -2.62 -2.88
N LEU A 436 1.92 -2.09 -2.15
CA LEU A 436 2.14 -1.58 -0.79
C LEU A 436 2.59 -2.71 0.16
N ALA A 437 1.95 -3.88 0.09
CA ALA A 437 2.33 -5.03 0.89
C ALA A 437 3.75 -5.52 0.58
N ARG A 438 4.17 -5.48 -0.69
CA ARG A 438 5.56 -5.78 -1.10
C ARG A 438 6.53 -4.75 -0.54
N ALA A 439 6.21 -3.46 -0.60
CA ALA A 439 7.03 -2.39 -0.03
C ALA A 439 7.20 -2.55 1.48
N ILE A 440 6.12 -2.85 2.21
CA ILE A 440 6.16 -3.14 3.65
C ILE A 440 6.98 -4.41 3.93
N ARG A 441 6.91 -5.43 3.06
CA ARG A 441 7.79 -6.61 3.17
C ARG A 441 9.26 -6.23 3.03
N HIS A 442 9.59 -5.35 2.10
CA HIS A 442 10.95 -4.86 1.95
C HIS A 442 11.39 -4.04 3.19
N ALA A 443 10.52 -3.18 3.73
CA ALA A 443 10.76 -2.50 4.99
C ALA A 443 11.03 -3.49 6.14
N GLY A 444 10.25 -4.56 6.24
CA GLY A 444 10.47 -5.62 7.21
C GLY A 444 11.86 -6.27 7.06
N ARG A 445 12.33 -6.50 5.83
CA ARG A 445 13.69 -7.01 5.58
C ARG A 445 14.77 -6.03 6.04
N ILE A 446 14.56 -4.74 5.80
CA ILE A 446 15.47 -3.68 6.31
C ILE A 446 15.47 -3.69 7.84
N LEU A 447 14.32 -3.77 8.48
CA LEU A 447 14.19 -3.81 9.94
C LEU A 447 14.86 -5.05 10.54
N VAL A 448 14.62 -6.23 9.99
CA VAL A 448 15.26 -7.49 10.43
C VAL A 448 16.80 -7.42 10.31
N ASP A 449 17.32 -6.71 9.29
CA ASP A 449 18.78 -6.51 9.13
C ASP A 449 19.33 -5.44 10.08
N LEU A 450 18.54 -4.40 10.41
CA LEU A 450 18.97 -3.31 11.28
C LEU A 450 18.85 -3.62 12.78
N ILE A 451 17.79 -4.33 13.19
CA ILE A 451 17.50 -4.62 14.60
C ILE A 451 18.73 -5.20 15.33
N PRO A 452 19.40 -6.26 14.87
CA PRO A 452 20.56 -6.82 15.57
C PRO A 452 21.76 -5.86 15.67
N LYS A 453 21.83 -4.84 14.82
CA LYS A 453 22.96 -3.91 14.73
C LYS A 453 22.74 -2.64 15.53
N ILE A 454 21.49 -2.24 15.73
CA ILE A 454 21.11 -1.04 16.51
C ILE A 454 20.77 -1.42 17.95
N TYR A 455 20.11 -2.58 18.14
CA TYR A 455 19.77 -3.10 19.46
C TYR A 455 20.87 -4.07 19.94
N ASP A 456 22.13 -3.64 19.90
CA ASP A 456 23.32 -4.45 20.21
C ASP A 456 23.65 -4.52 21.71
N THR A 457 23.12 -3.58 22.51
CA THR A 457 23.36 -3.49 23.95
C THR A 457 22.36 -4.32 24.76
N PRO A 458 22.78 -4.87 25.93
CA PRO A 458 21.85 -5.50 26.86
C PRO A 458 20.80 -4.49 27.36
N ARG A 459 19.56 -4.71 27.03
CA ARG A 459 18.45 -3.85 27.46
C ARG A 459 17.12 -4.61 27.55
N VAL A 460 16.17 -4.03 28.27
CA VAL A 460 14.80 -4.51 28.29
C VAL A 460 14.02 -3.73 27.24
N VAL A 461 13.38 -4.42 26.32
CA VAL A 461 12.58 -3.82 25.26
C VAL A 461 11.12 -4.19 25.42
N ARG A 462 10.25 -3.25 25.09
CA ARG A 462 8.82 -3.50 24.99
C ARG A 462 8.55 -4.19 23.66
N ILE A 463 7.87 -5.31 23.70
CA ILE A 463 7.32 -5.97 22.52
C ILE A 463 5.80 -5.91 22.56
N LEU A 464 5.20 -5.83 21.39
CA LEU A 464 3.74 -5.87 21.23
C LEU A 464 3.34 -7.20 20.62
N GLY A 465 2.65 -8.01 21.40
CA GLY A 465 2.08 -9.28 20.97
C GLY A 465 0.84 -9.13 20.09
N GLU A 466 0.25 -10.23 19.66
CA GLU A 466 -1.05 -10.20 18.99
C GLU A 466 -2.13 -9.75 19.97
N GLY A 467 -2.82 -8.64 19.66
CA GLY A 467 -3.84 -8.04 20.52
C GLY A 467 -3.34 -6.98 21.50
N ASP A 468 -2.26 -6.27 21.12
CA ASP A 468 -1.66 -5.17 21.90
C ASP A 468 -1.26 -5.56 23.33
N GLN A 469 -0.98 -6.84 23.57
CA GLN A 469 -0.40 -7.27 24.82
C GLN A 469 1.03 -6.77 24.89
N GLU A 470 1.32 -5.96 25.90
CA GLU A 470 2.65 -5.43 26.17
C GLU A 470 3.43 -6.41 27.04
N ASP A 471 4.57 -6.86 26.53
CA ASP A 471 5.52 -7.65 27.29
C ASP A 471 6.89 -6.95 27.30
N MET A 472 7.54 -6.95 28.47
CA MET A 472 8.90 -6.43 28.64
C MET A 472 9.89 -7.59 28.59
N ILE A 473 10.68 -7.67 27.53
CA ILE A 473 11.62 -8.77 27.33
C ILE A 473 13.06 -8.27 27.38
N PRO A 474 13.92 -8.91 28.19
CA PRO A 474 15.34 -8.65 28.16
C PRO A 474 15.98 -9.25 26.90
N ILE A 475 16.72 -8.45 26.14
CA ILE A 475 17.46 -8.86 24.96
C ILE A 475 18.98 -8.74 25.23
N ASN A 476 19.77 -9.61 24.60
CA ASN A 476 21.23 -9.65 24.68
C ASN A 476 21.78 -9.75 26.13
N GLN A 477 20.98 -10.24 27.05
CA GLN A 477 21.40 -10.48 28.44
C GLN A 477 20.79 -11.79 28.98
N PRO A 478 21.50 -12.51 29.89
CA PRO A 478 20.96 -13.71 30.48
C PRO A 478 19.80 -13.39 31.43
N PHE A 479 18.73 -14.14 31.33
CA PHE A 479 17.59 -14.05 32.24
C PHE A 479 17.11 -15.44 32.67
N PRO A 480 16.57 -15.59 33.88
CA PRO A 480 16.06 -16.87 34.35
C PRO A 480 14.77 -17.24 33.64
N GLN A 481 14.78 -18.34 32.90
CA GLN A 481 13.60 -18.91 32.26
C GLN A 481 13.21 -20.21 32.96
N GLN A 482 11.97 -20.30 33.43
CA GLN A 482 11.42 -21.52 34.02
C GLN A 482 10.90 -22.44 32.91
N LEU A 483 11.47 -23.64 32.80
CA LEU A 483 11.02 -24.68 31.89
C LEU A 483 9.72 -25.31 32.42
N PRO A 484 8.92 -25.95 31.55
CA PRO A 484 7.70 -26.67 31.96
C PRO A 484 7.93 -27.76 33.01
N ASN A 485 9.15 -28.26 33.12
CA ASN A 485 9.56 -29.26 34.12
C ASN A 485 9.96 -28.64 35.49
N GLY A 486 9.78 -27.34 35.67
CA GLY A 486 10.12 -26.62 36.90
C GLY A 486 11.57 -26.19 37.06
N ASN A 487 12.48 -26.64 36.17
CA ASN A 487 13.88 -26.22 36.21
C ASN A 487 14.04 -24.80 35.66
N VAL A 488 14.90 -24.01 36.31
CA VAL A 488 15.26 -22.66 35.87
C VAL A 488 16.57 -22.76 35.08
N ILE A 489 16.54 -22.33 33.83
CA ILE A 489 17.74 -22.16 32.99
C ILE A 489 17.99 -20.69 32.74
N GLN A 490 19.24 -20.31 32.50
CA GLN A 490 19.56 -18.99 31.97
C GLN A 490 19.41 -19.03 30.46
N ALA A 491 18.42 -18.30 29.96
CA ALA A 491 18.21 -18.10 28.54
C ALA A 491 18.76 -16.73 28.11
N ILE A 492 19.21 -16.64 26.87
CA ILE A 492 19.65 -15.38 26.24
C ILE A 492 18.91 -15.30 24.91
N PHE A 493 18.18 -14.20 24.69
CA PHE A 493 17.66 -13.89 23.38
C PHE A 493 18.68 -13.07 22.62
N ASP A 494 19.50 -13.76 21.83
CA ASP A 494 20.52 -13.16 20.97
C ASP A 494 19.91 -12.90 19.59
N LEU A 495 19.72 -11.63 19.26
CA LEU A 495 19.11 -11.20 17.99
C LEU A 495 20.04 -11.41 16.79
N THR A 496 21.32 -11.73 17.02
CA THR A 496 22.31 -11.95 15.95
C THR A 496 22.33 -13.41 15.47
N MET A 497 21.76 -14.33 16.25
CA MET A 497 21.74 -15.76 15.94
C MET A 497 20.59 -16.14 15.04
N GLY A 498 20.88 -16.94 14.01
CA GLY A 498 19.89 -17.47 13.07
C GLY A 498 19.63 -16.57 11.87
N LYS A 499 18.97 -17.14 10.86
CA LYS A 499 18.50 -16.39 9.69
C LYS A 499 17.00 -16.27 9.74
N TYR A 500 16.52 -15.07 9.57
CA TYR A 500 15.10 -14.75 9.61
C TYR A 500 14.64 -14.16 8.27
N ASP A 501 13.43 -14.46 7.87
CA ASP A 501 12.77 -13.87 6.70
C ASP A 501 11.45 -13.22 7.12
N VAL A 502 10.99 -12.32 6.28
CA VAL A 502 9.79 -11.53 6.51
C VAL A 502 8.65 -12.05 5.66
N VAL A 503 7.57 -12.40 6.31
CA VAL A 503 6.30 -12.70 5.67
C VAL A 503 5.32 -11.59 6.02
N VAL A 504 4.76 -10.95 5.00
CA VAL A 504 3.67 -10.00 5.19
C VAL A 504 2.36 -10.76 5.08
N THR A 505 1.59 -10.73 6.13
CA THR A 505 0.20 -11.21 6.10
C THR A 505 -0.69 -10.04 5.74
N VAL A 506 -1.42 -10.27 4.68
CA VAL A 506 -2.38 -9.34 4.13
C VAL A 506 -3.75 -9.81 4.61
N GLY A 507 -4.49 -8.93 5.23
CA GLY A 507 -5.83 -9.25 5.71
C GLY A 507 -6.52 -7.99 6.22
N PRO A 508 -7.83 -8.01 6.41
CA PRO A 508 -8.54 -6.91 7.02
C PRO A 508 -7.89 -6.52 8.36
N SER A 509 -8.08 -5.29 8.78
CA SER A 509 -7.54 -4.79 10.06
C SER A 509 -7.86 -5.76 11.19
N TYR A 510 -7.04 -5.77 12.25
CA TYR A 510 -7.22 -6.68 13.39
C TYR A 510 -8.66 -6.69 13.93
N THR A 511 -9.31 -5.54 13.98
CA THR A 511 -10.72 -5.37 14.37
C THR A 511 -11.66 -6.11 13.40
N THR A 512 -11.49 -5.91 12.11
CA THR A 512 -12.32 -6.57 11.07
C THR A 512 -12.08 -8.07 11.04
N GLN A 513 -10.83 -8.53 11.22
CA GLN A 513 -10.53 -9.97 11.35
C GLN A 513 -11.22 -10.60 12.55
N ARG A 514 -11.27 -9.90 13.68
CA ARG A 514 -11.99 -10.37 14.88
C ARG A 514 -13.49 -10.43 14.65
N GLU A 515 -14.06 -9.42 13.98
CA GLU A 515 -15.49 -9.42 13.62
C GLU A 515 -15.84 -10.55 12.65
N GLU A 516 -15.04 -10.76 11.60
CA GLU A 516 -15.23 -11.87 10.66
C GLU A 516 -15.04 -13.24 11.33
N ALA A 517 -14.01 -13.38 12.17
CA ALA A 517 -13.77 -14.61 12.92
C ALA A 517 -14.93 -14.90 13.89
N SER A 518 -15.43 -13.87 14.59
CA SER A 518 -16.57 -14.01 15.51
C SER A 518 -17.85 -14.37 14.76
N ALA A 519 -18.12 -13.77 13.60
CA ALA A 519 -19.25 -14.10 12.75
C ALA A 519 -19.17 -15.54 12.22
N ALA A 520 -18.00 -15.92 11.69
CA ALA A 520 -17.77 -17.30 11.23
C ALA A 520 -17.89 -18.34 12.35
N MET A 521 -17.42 -18.02 13.56
CA MET A 521 -17.58 -18.89 14.73
C MET A 521 -19.04 -18.99 15.17
N MET A 522 -19.81 -17.90 15.12
CA MET A 522 -21.23 -17.92 15.41
C MET A 522 -22.01 -18.77 14.40
N ASP A 523 -21.72 -18.64 13.11
CA ASP A 523 -22.32 -19.47 12.06
C ASP A 523 -21.97 -20.96 12.24
N PHE A 524 -20.70 -21.26 12.60
CA PHE A 524 -20.28 -22.62 12.90
C PHE A 524 -20.99 -23.19 14.13
N MET A 525 -21.14 -22.39 15.21
CA MET A 525 -21.86 -22.83 16.41
C MET A 525 -23.35 -23.04 16.16
N GLN A 526 -23.96 -22.28 15.24
CA GLN A 526 -25.34 -22.54 14.80
C GLN A 526 -25.45 -23.84 14.00
N ALA A 527 -24.47 -24.13 13.16
CA ALA A 527 -24.42 -25.37 12.37
C ALA A 527 -24.10 -26.61 13.22
N ALA A 528 -23.32 -26.45 14.30
CA ALA A 528 -22.89 -27.51 15.20
C ALA A 528 -23.03 -27.11 16.68
N PRO A 529 -24.24 -27.05 17.25
CA PRO A 529 -24.49 -26.56 18.61
C PRO A 529 -23.76 -27.33 19.72
N GLN A 530 -23.44 -28.59 19.48
CA GLN A 530 -22.67 -29.44 20.41
C GLN A 530 -21.20 -28.97 20.59
N MET A 531 -20.65 -28.22 19.64
CA MET A 531 -19.29 -27.68 19.71
C MET A 531 -19.23 -26.29 20.39
N ALA A 532 -20.37 -25.64 20.59
CA ALA A 532 -20.44 -24.30 21.16
C ALA A 532 -19.73 -24.16 22.52
N PRO A 533 -19.84 -25.11 23.49
CA PRO A 533 -19.13 -25.01 24.77
C PRO A 533 -17.61 -25.12 24.64
N LEU A 534 -17.12 -25.77 23.56
CA LEU A 534 -15.68 -25.98 23.34
C LEU A 534 -15.00 -24.81 22.63
N MET A 535 -15.78 -23.93 22.01
CA MET A 535 -15.27 -22.78 21.24
C MET A 535 -15.66 -21.44 21.86
N ALA A 536 -16.42 -21.45 22.94
CA ALA A 536 -16.96 -20.22 23.54
C ALA A 536 -15.87 -19.30 24.10
N ASP A 537 -14.74 -19.84 24.58
CA ASP A 537 -13.58 -19.08 25.04
C ASP A 537 -12.87 -18.35 23.88
N ILE A 538 -12.72 -19.05 22.74
CA ILE A 538 -12.13 -18.49 21.52
C ILE A 538 -13.04 -17.42 20.93
N LEU A 539 -14.37 -17.64 20.93
CA LEU A 539 -15.34 -16.63 20.52
C LEU A 539 -15.26 -15.39 21.41
N ALA A 540 -15.25 -15.57 22.75
CA ALA A 540 -15.15 -14.47 23.70
C ALA A 540 -13.87 -13.65 23.51
N LYS A 541 -12.74 -14.30 23.20
CA LYS A 541 -11.47 -13.63 22.87
C LYS A 541 -11.57 -12.74 21.63
N ASN A 542 -12.40 -13.12 20.63
CA ASN A 542 -12.55 -12.38 19.40
C ASN A 542 -13.67 -11.32 19.44
N LEU A 543 -14.47 -11.27 20.49
CA LEU A 543 -15.49 -10.23 20.68
C LEU A 543 -14.87 -8.99 21.35
N ASP A 544 -15.16 -7.81 20.80
CA ASP A 544 -14.61 -6.54 21.26
C ASP A 544 -15.62 -5.75 22.10
N TRP A 545 -15.98 -6.30 23.25
CA TRP A 545 -16.89 -5.65 24.19
C TRP A 545 -16.28 -5.55 25.60
N PRO A 546 -16.70 -4.57 26.42
CA PRO A 546 -16.25 -4.48 27.80
C PRO A 546 -16.60 -5.77 28.57
N GLY A 547 -15.59 -6.44 29.14
CA GLY A 547 -15.74 -7.69 29.88
C GLY A 547 -15.47 -8.98 29.10
N ALA A 548 -15.08 -8.91 27.82
CA ALA A 548 -14.74 -10.08 27.00
C ALA A 548 -13.65 -10.97 27.67
N LYS A 549 -12.61 -10.35 28.25
CA LYS A 549 -11.54 -11.05 29.00
C LYS A 549 -12.06 -11.82 30.24
N GLU A 550 -13.02 -11.26 30.95
CA GLU A 550 -13.61 -11.93 32.10
C GLU A 550 -14.45 -13.15 31.67
N ILE A 551 -15.18 -13.01 30.55
CA ILE A 551 -15.96 -14.10 29.97
C ILE A 551 -15.03 -15.19 29.42
N GLU A 552 -13.96 -14.83 28.72
CA GLU A 552 -12.92 -15.77 28.27
C GLU A 552 -12.37 -16.61 29.44
N THR A 553 -12.02 -15.94 30.53
CA THR A 553 -11.48 -16.60 31.75
C THR A 553 -12.50 -17.56 32.36
N ARG A 554 -13.77 -17.14 32.47
CA ARG A 554 -14.85 -18.00 32.97
C ARG A 554 -15.13 -19.18 32.07
N MET A 555 -15.14 -18.97 30.74
CA MET A 555 -15.36 -20.03 29.75
C MET A 555 -14.21 -21.03 29.75
N LYS A 556 -12.95 -20.59 29.85
CA LYS A 556 -11.79 -21.48 30.03
C LYS A 556 -11.91 -22.36 31.28
N ALA A 557 -12.45 -21.83 32.37
CA ALA A 557 -12.68 -22.59 33.59
C ALA A 557 -13.81 -23.63 33.45
N MET A 558 -14.71 -23.48 32.47
CA MET A 558 -15.80 -24.42 32.19
C MET A 558 -15.41 -25.51 31.17
N LEU A 559 -14.25 -25.43 30.54
CA LEU A 559 -13.76 -26.44 29.59
C LEU A 559 -13.51 -27.79 30.31
N PRO A 560 -13.66 -28.92 29.64
CA PRO A 560 -13.32 -30.21 30.19
C PRO A 560 -11.86 -30.27 30.69
N PRO A 561 -11.56 -30.96 31.81
CA PRO A 561 -10.22 -30.96 32.43
C PRO A 561 -9.09 -31.39 31.47
N GLN A 562 -9.41 -32.24 30.52
CA GLN A 562 -8.46 -32.69 29.49
C GLN A 562 -8.03 -31.59 28.53
N LEU A 563 -8.93 -30.67 28.18
CA LEU A 563 -8.66 -29.52 27.35
C LEU A 563 -8.00 -28.39 28.16
N GLN A 564 -8.39 -28.20 29.41
CA GLN A 564 -7.74 -27.25 30.32
C GLN A 564 -6.26 -27.57 30.53
N ALA A 565 -5.93 -28.88 30.67
CA ALA A 565 -4.55 -29.34 30.79
C ALA A 565 -3.73 -29.10 29.49
N ALA A 566 -4.36 -29.21 28.33
CA ALA A 566 -3.71 -28.96 27.04
C ALA A 566 -3.46 -27.46 26.79
N ILE A 567 -4.35 -26.58 27.24
CA ILE A 567 -4.26 -25.12 27.04
C ILE A 567 -3.38 -24.46 28.12
N GLY A 568 -3.38 -25.03 29.36
CA GLY A 568 -2.71 -24.46 30.53
C GLY A 568 -1.23 -24.81 30.69
N GLY A 569 -0.57 -25.48 29.75
CA GLY A 569 0.88 -25.79 29.83
C GLY A 569 1.29 -26.68 31.00
N GLY A 570 0.36 -27.42 31.64
CA GLY A 570 0.61 -28.26 32.79
C GLY A 570 0.87 -29.73 32.40
N ASN A 571 2.09 -30.11 32.63
CA ASN A 571 2.66 -31.44 32.85
C ASN A 571 1.98 -32.71 32.28
N GLY A 572 2.65 -33.27 31.30
CA GLY A 572 2.63 -34.70 30.93
C GLY A 572 1.67 -35.02 29.79
N PRO A 573 2.13 -35.77 28.78
CA PRO A 573 1.24 -36.24 27.73
C PRO A 573 0.19 -37.16 28.37
N PRO A 574 -1.12 -36.91 28.14
CA PRO A 574 -2.11 -37.92 28.49
C PRO A 574 -1.78 -39.18 27.69
N GLN A 575 -1.64 -40.29 28.37
CA GLN A 575 -1.56 -41.58 27.70
C GLN A 575 -2.75 -41.69 26.71
N PRO A 576 -2.50 -42.03 25.45
CA PRO A 576 -3.59 -42.20 24.49
C PRO A 576 -4.51 -43.31 25.00
N GLN A 577 -5.68 -42.96 25.52
CA GLN A 577 -6.77 -43.91 25.63
C GLN A 577 -7.09 -44.33 24.21
N GLN A 578 -6.92 -45.64 23.94
CA GLN A 578 -7.32 -46.21 22.66
C GLN A 578 -8.80 -45.89 22.44
N PRO A 579 -9.16 -45.26 21.32
CA PRO A 579 -10.55 -44.99 21.01
C PRO A 579 -11.32 -46.32 20.98
N ASP A 580 -12.53 -46.32 21.51
CA ASP A 580 -13.45 -47.45 21.52
C ASP A 580 -13.52 -48.08 20.11
N PRO A 581 -13.29 -49.38 19.96
CA PRO A 581 -13.30 -50.04 18.65
C PRO A 581 -14.57 -49.80 17.84
N ALA A 582 -15.70 -49.55 18.51
CA ALA A 582 -16.96 -49.19 17.86
C ALA A 582 -16.90 -47.81 17.18
N MET A 583 -16.21 -46.82 17.79
CA MET A 583 -16.08 -45.49 17.26
C MET A 583 -15.10 -45.41 16.06
N LEU A 584 -14.08 -46.28 16.07
CA LEU A 584 -13.15 -46.45 14.95
C LEU A 584 -13.83 -47.07 13.72
N LEU A 585 -14.76 -48.01 13.94
CA LEU A 585 -15.56 -48.61 12.87
C LEU A 585 -16.53 -47.60 12.24
N GLU A 586 -17.21 -46.76 13.05
CA GLU A 586 -18.08 -45.70 12.54
C GLU A 586 -17.33 -44.60 11.77
N MET A 587 -16.14 -44.21 12.24
CA MET A 587 -15.29 -43.27 11.52
C MET A 587 -14.80 -43.82 10.19
N ARG A 588 -14.43 -45.10 10.14
CA ARG A 588 -14.02 -45.79 8.93
C ARG A 588 -15.16 -45.93 7.92
N ASP A 589 -16.38 -46.22 8.39
CA ASP A 589 -17.56 -46.27 7.53
C ASP A 589 -18.00 -44.90 7.00
N ARG A 590 -17.86 -43.84 7.80
CA ARG A 590 -18.07 -42.46 7.34
C ARG A 590 -17.02 -42.01 6.32
N ALA A 591 -15.74 -42.30 6.56
CA ALA A 591 -14.66 -41.99 5.63
C ALA A 591 -14.84 -42.70 4.29
N SER A 592 -15.25 -44.00 4.32
CA SER A 592 -15.50 -44.75 3.10
C SER A 592 -16.75 -44.24 2.32
N LYS A 593 -17.77 -43.73 3.00
CA LYS A 593 -18.94 -43.11 2.37
C LYS A 593 -18.60 -41.76 1.70
N VAL A 594 -17.78 -40.96 2.36
CA VAL A 594 -17.31 -39.67 1.78
C VAL A 594 -16.45 -39.95 0.55
N GLN A 595 -15.52 -40.89 0.64
CA GLN A 595 -14.65 -41.26 -0.49
C GLN A 595 -15.42 -41.84 -1.69
N ASN A 596 -16.50 -42.58 -1.44
CA ASN A 596 -17.39 -43.05 -2.50
C ASN A 596 -18.24 -41.92 -3.11
N GLN A 597 -18.61 -40.92 -2.31
CA GLN A 597 -19.35 -39.76 -2.78
C GLN A 597 -18.46 -38.87 -3.68
N ASP A 598 -17.18 -38.70 -3.31
CA ASP A 598 -16.21 -37.95 -4.10
C ASP A 598 -15.91 -38.63 -5.44
N ILE A 599 -15.78 -39.96 -5.46
CA ILE A 599 -15.61 -40.72 -6.70
C ILE A 599 -16.86 -40.62 -7.60
N LEU A 600 -18.05 -40.62 -7.05
CA LEU A 600 -19.29 -40.39 -7.81
C LEU A 600 -19.37 -38.96 -8.39
N ASN A 601 -18.97 -37.98 -7.62
CA ASN A 601 -18.95 -36.59 -8.05
C ASN A 601 -17.91 -36.35 -9.16
N GLU A 602 -16.72 -36.98 -9.07
CA GLU A 602 -15.70 -36.95 -10.14
C GLU A 602 -16.21 -37.65 -11.41
N GLN A 603 -16.89 -38.76 -11.30
CA GLN A 603 -17.47 -39.47 -12.46
C GLN A 603 -18.57 -38.64 -13.13
N GLU A 604 -19.42 -37.92 -12.36
CA GLU A 604 -20.40 -36.99 -12.90
C GLU A 604 -19.76 -35.78 -13.56
N PHE A 605 -18.70 -35.23 -12.96
CA PHE A 605 -17.95 -34.12 -13.53
C PHE A 605 -17.27 -34.50 -14.85
N HIS A 606 -16.69 -35.70 -14.93
CA HIS A 606 -16.13 -36.23 -16.18
C HIS A 606 -17.21 -36.51 -17.24
N LYS A 607 -18.40 -36.94 -16.86
CA LYS A 607 -19.53 -37.09 -17.78
C LYS A 607 -20.00 -35.76 -18.32
N LEU A 608 -20.16 -34.74 -17.49
CA LEU A 608 -20.55 -33.40 -17.89
C LEU A 608 -19.52 -32.72 -18.79
N ARG A 609 -18.23 -32.97 -18.53
CA ARG A 609 -17.13 -32.45 -19.35
C ARG A 609 -17.12 -33.09 -20.76
N ARG A 610 -17.29 -34.43 -20.84
CA ARG A 610 -17.39 -35.15 -22.12
C ARG A 610 -18.63 -34.75 -22.94
N LEU A 611 -19.76 -34.47 -22.28
CA LEU A 611 -20.97 -33.95 -22.95
C LEU A 611 -20.74 -32.54 -23.53
N LYS A 612 -19.98 -31.71 -22.84
CA LYS A 612 -19.58 -30.37 -23.37
C LYS A 612 -18.60 -30.46 -24.52
N GLU A 613 -17.73 -31.48 -24.55
CA GLU A 613 -16.71 -31.68 -25.59
C GLU A 613 -17.24 -32.49 -26.80
N GLY A 614 -18.52 -32.92 -26.80
CA GLY A 614 -19.15 -33.65 -27.91
C GLY A 614 -18.57 -35.05 -28.19
N LYS A 615 -17.89 -35.67 -27.19
CA LYS A 615 -17.28 -37.00 -27.34
C LYS A 615 -18.24 -38.11 -26.94
N PRO A 616 -18.26 -39.26 -27.66
CA PRO A 616 -19.15 -40.38 -27.37
C PRO A 616 -18.84 -41.02 -26.00
N MET A 617 -19.88 -41.54 -25.33
CA MET A 617 -19.77 -42.23 -24.06
C MET A 617 -19.10 -43.60 -24.24
N GLU A 618 -18.18 -43.96 -23.34
CA GLU A 618 -17.61 -45.31 -23.26
C GLU A 618 -18.69 -46.34 -22.87
N PRO A 619 -18.69 -47.54 -23.48
CA PRO A 619 -19.62 -48.60 -23.11
C PRO A 619 -19.33 -49.08 -21.68
N LYS A 620 -20.41 -49.32 -20.92
CA LYS A 620 -20.31 -49.91 -19.57
C LYS A 620 -19.69 -51.29 -19.64
N GLU A 621 -18.57 -51.49 -18.95
CA GLU A 621 -18.06 -52.85 -18.67
C GLU A 621 -19.08 -53.69 -17.91
N PRO A 622 -19.23 -54.98 -18.26
CA PRO A 622 -20.17 -55.87 -17.57
C PRO A 622 -19.70 -56.13 -16.14
N LYS A 623 -20.61 -55.99 -15.18
CA LYS A 623 -20.39 -56.34 -13.77
C LYS A 623 -20.09 -57.82 -13.67
N GLU A 624 -18.88 -58.21 -13.29
CA GLU A 624 -18.59 -59.55 -12.80
C GLU A 624 -19.42 -59.83 -11.56
N LYS A 625 -20.23 -60.85 -11.63
CA LYS A 625 -20.88 -61.48 -10.48
C LYS A 625 -19.80 -62.20 -9.68
N LYS A 626 -19.46 -61.71 -8.49
CA LYS A 626 -18.80 -62.52 -7.49
C LYS A 626 -19.87 -63.38 -6.84
N ASP A 627 -19.83 -64.67 -7.17
CA ASP A 627 -20.56 -65.72 -6.45
C ASP A 627 -20.01 -65.79 -5.04
N ALA A 628 -20.94 -66.00 -4.12
CA ALA A 628 -20.67 -66.27 -2.71
C ALA A 628 -20.14 -67.70 -2.55
N ASP A 629 -19.05 -67.82 -1.77
CA ASP A 629 -18.80 -68.94 -0.85
C ASP A 629 -18.13 -68.39 0.40
#